data_7f959857d9a67bf5e748b91b81b3a372
#
_entry.id   7f959857d9a67bf5e748b91b81b3a372
#
_cell.length_a   1.000
_cell.length_b   1.000
_cell.length_c   1.000
_cell.angle_alpha   90.00
_cell.angle_beta   90.00
_cell.angle_gamma   90.00
#
_symmetry.space_group_name_H-M   'P 1'
#
loop_
_entity.id
_entity.type
_entity.pdbx_description
1 polymer ?
#
loop_
_entity_poly.entity_id
_entity_poly.type
_entity_poly.pdbx_seq_one_letter_code
_entity_poly.pdbx_strand_id
1 'polypeptide(L)'
;MNNFKTLLTACVLAGIGLSVPSTSSAQVSAADSVMNHANKQKLSVGGYGEVTYSREFFSDNVYRYSKASAYKNDPSHGKFDIPHAVIYLSYDFGKGWTMGSEIEFEHGGTGASYEKEYEESGEWEQEVEKGGEVELEQFWIQKSFSRSLNVRFGHIVVPIGLTNAHHEPLNFFTVYRPEGEATIFPCTWHQTGASLWGVLGKFRYEVQLLAGLNALSFSRDNWIQKGGTTAFEFEPSNKYAVALRIDNYSIPGLRLGISGYYGHSIDNSLGREASKEANSRNLKGAVTIGTFDFTYNAHNWIVRGNFDYGHLGDANDVRLLTGRQTKTSPFNRDYVGKAAMATGIEAG
;
A
#
# COMPACT_ATOMS: atom_id res chain seq x y z
N MET A 1 39.69 20.35 11.09
CA MET A 1 39.37 19.37 12.15
C MET A 1 38.01 18.78 11.79
N ASN A 2 38.04 17.59 11.25
CA ASN A 2 36.87 16.89 10.71
C ASN A 2 36.09 16.24 11.85
N ASN A 3 34.85 16.65 12.07
CA ASN A 3 33.92 15.91 12.90
C ASN A 3 32.99 15.08 11.99
N PHE A 4 33.38 13.86 11.76
CA PHE A 4 32.47 12.81 11.31
C PHE A 4 31.50 12.52 12.45
N LYS A 5 30.28 13.03 12.35
CA LYS A 5 29.18 12.59 13.22
C LYS A 5 28.57 11.34 12.59
N THR A 6 28.92 10.21 13.19
CA THR A 6 28.33 8.91 12.91
C THR A 6 26.84 8.96 13.23
N LEU A 7 26.03 8.76 12.21
CA LEU A 7 24.57 8.62 12.35
C LEU A 7 24.31 7.25 12.98
N LEU A 8 23.96 7.21 14.24
CA LEU A 8 23.46 6.00 14.89
C LEU A 8 21.96 5.95 14.67
N THR A 9 21.53 5.20 13.66
CA THR A 9 20.12 4.84 13.50
C THR A 9 19.86 3.68 14.46
N ALA A 10 19.33 3.97 15.64
CA ALA A 10 18.92 2.95 16.57
C ALA A 10 17.46 2.56 16.26
N CYS A 11 17.27 1.50 15.49
CA CYS A 11 15.99 0.80 15.43
C CYS A 11 15.88 -0.10 16.64
N VAL A 12 15.06 0.25 17.60
CA VAL A 12 14.69 -0.66 18.69
C VAL A 12 13.47 -1.45 18.22
N LEU A 13 13.72 -2.60 17.60
CA LEU A 13 12.70 -3.59 17.32
C LEU A 13 12.39 -4.34 18.61
N ALA A 14 11.30 -3.98 19.28
CA ALA A 14 10.74 -4.81 20.35
C ALA A 14 9.95 -5.96 19.70
N GLY A 15 10.67 -6.90 19.07
CA GLY A 15 10.11 -8.14 18.59
C GLY A 15 9.90 -9.09 19.76
N ILE A 16 8.67 -9.42 20.11
CA ILE A 16 8.41 -10.65 20.88
C ILE A 16 8.66 -11.81 19.91
N GLY A 17 9.89 -12.32 19.95
CA GLY A 17 10.34 -13.40 19.10
C GLY A 17 9.62 -14.70 19.44
N LEU A 18 8.69 -15.11 18.59
CA LEU A 18 8.38 -16.52 18.43
C LEU A 18 9.42 -17.10 17.48
N SER A 19 10.41 -17.78 18.03
CA SER A 19 11.38 -18.56 17.26
C SER A 19 10.65 -19.69 16.53
N VAL A 20 10.37 -19.49 15.27
CA VAL A 20 9.90 -20.54 14.37
C VAL A 20 11.10 -21.18 13.72
N PRO A 21 11.26 -22.54 13.76
CA PRO A 21 12.38 -23.20 13.09
C PRO A 21 12.29 -22.96 11.59
N SER A 22 13.38 -22.57 10.98
CA SER A 22 13.53 -22.27 9.56
C SER A 22 13.43 -23.54 8.71
N THR A 23 12.22 -23.97 8.43
CA THR A 23 11.93 -24.77 7.26
C THR A 23 11.55 -23.79 6.15
N SER A 24 12.07 -23.99 4.93
CA SER A 24 11.76 -23.20 3.74
C SER A 24 10.26 -23.24 3.40
N SER A 25 9.46 -22.61 4.23
CA SER A 25 8.05 -22.37 4.00
C SER A 25 7.91 -21.06 3.24
N ALA A 26 6.99 -21.02 2.30
CA ALA A 26 6.53 -19.82 1.65
C ALA A 26 6.48 -18.69 2.68
N GLN A 27 7.12 -17.57 2.39
CA GLN A 27 7.08 -16.39 3.26
C GLN A 27 5.64 -15.89 3.25
N VAL A 28 4.88 -16.37 4.21
CA VAL A 28 3.51 -15.92 4.48
C VAL A 28 3.69 -14.60 5.20
N SER A 29 2.89 -13.60 4.90
CA SER A 29 2.92 -12.34 5.63
C SER A 29 2.76 -12.58 7.14
N ALA A 30 3.28 -11.71 7.99
CA ALA A 30 3.11 -11.85 9.43
C ALA A 30 1.63 -11.86 9.79
N ALA A 31 0.82 -11.02 9.12
CA ALA A 31 -0.63 -11.01 9.22
C ALA A 31 -1.25 -12.36 8.84
N ASP A 32 -0.90 -12.89 7.67
CA ASP A 32 -1.38 -14.21 7.23
C ASP A 32 -0.92 -15.32 8.19
N SER A 33 0.29 -15.20 8.76
CA SER A 33 0.79 -16.16 9.74
C SER A 33 -0.07 -16.16 11.00
N VAL A 34 -0.32 -15.02 11.61
CA VAL A 34 -1.16 -14.90 12.80
C VAL A 34 -2.61 -15.25 12.48
N MET A 35 -3.14 -14.73 11.38
CA MET A 35 -4.54 -14.88 10.99
C MET A 35 -4.89 -16.28 10.48
N ASN A 36 -3.93 -17.05 9.97
CA ASN A 36 -4.17 -18.42 9.49
C ASN A 36 -3.68 -19.54 10.44
N HIS A 37 -2.95 -19.21 11.54
CA HIS A 37 -2.43 -20.20 12.50
C HIS A 37 -3.37 -20.41 13.70
N ALA A 38 -4.65 -20.64 13.47
CA ALA A 38 -5.58 -21.09 14.50
C ALA A 38 -5.29 -22.53 14.95
N ASN A 39 -4.10 -22.80 15.49
CA ASN A 39 -3.77 -24.09 16.11
C ASN A 39 -4.08 -24.06 17.60
N LYS A 40 -5.25 -24.58 17.97
CA LYS A 40 -5.75 -24.86 19.34
C LYS A 40 -6.50 -23.74 20.08
N GLN A 41 -6.36 -22.47 19.73
CA GLN A 41 -7.19 -21.39 20.31
C GLN A 41 -8.11 -20.83 19.25
N LYS A 42 -9.39 -20.67 19.59
CA LYS A 42 -10.37 -20.10 18.65
C LYS A 42 -10.05 -18.63 18.31
N LEU A 43 -9.53 -17.88 19.27
CA LEU A 43 -9.11 -16.50 19.10
C LEU A 43 -7.58 -16.42 19.11
N SER A 44 -7.01 -15.81 18.10
CA SER A 44 -5.59 -15.44 18.03
C SER A 44 -5.46 -13.92 17.96
N VAL A 45 -4.52 -13.38 18.71
CA VAL A 45 -4.19 -11.95 18.72
C VAL A 45 -2.70 -11.83 18.47
N GLY A 46 -2.32 -10.93 17.61
CA GLY A 46 -0.93 -10.59 17.32
C GLY A 46 -0.81 -9.11 16.96
N GLY A 47 0.36 -8.69 16.60
CA GLY A 47 0.60 -7.32 16.17
C GLY A 47 2.08 -6.97 16.22
N TYR A 48 2.38 -5.77 15.78
CA TYR A 48 3.69 -5.14 15.86
C TYR A 48 3.54 -3.63 16.01
N GLY A 49 4.62 -2.96 16.27
CA GLY A 49 4.70 -1.51 16.25
C GLY A 49 6.14 -1.05 16.18
N GLU A 50 6.34 0.16 15.73
CA GLU A 50 7.65 0.76 15.59
C GLU A 50 7.66 2.20 16.08
N VAL A 51 8.81 2.62 16.57
CA VAL A 51 9.12 4.01 16.91
C VAL A 51 10.36 4.40 16.14
N THR A 52 10.29 5.49 15.41
CA THR A 52 11.35 5.92 14.53
C THR A 52 11.85 7.32 14.88
N TYR A 53 13.10 7.59 14.54
CA TYR A 53 13.65 8.92 14.44
C TYR A 53 14.25 9.12 13.05
N SER A 54 13.82 10.15 12.35
CA SER A 54 14.35 10.49 11.05
C SER A 54 14.80 11.95 10.98
N ARG A 55 15.81 12.22 10.16
CA ARG A 55 16.25 13.57 9.81
C ARG A 55 16.87 13.54 8.43
N GLU A 56 16.36 14.36 7.55
CA GLU A 56 16.88 14.51 6.20
C GLU A 56 18.12 15.43 6.17
N PHE A 57 18.97 15.28 5.16
CA PHE A 57 20.14 16.14 4.94
C PHE A 57 19.81 17.38 4.12
N PHE A 58 18.56 17.53 3.71
CA PHE A 58 18.05 18.60 2.86
C PHE A 58 16.78 19.19 3.50
N SER A 59 16.36 20.35 3.00
CA SER A 59 15.17 21.07 3.49
C SER A 59 13.90 20.21 3.41
N ASP A 60 13.07 20.29 4.42
CA ASP A 60 11.73 19.68 4.42
C ASP A 60 10.74 20.45 3.52
N ASN A 61 11.12 21.64 3.03
CA ASN A 61 10.24 22.47 2.23
C ASN A 61 10.03 21.88 0.83
N VAL A 62 8.78 21.66 0.45
CA VAL A 62 8.41 21.08 -0.86
C VAL A 62 8.92 21.89 -2.05
N TYR A 63 9.10 23.21 -1.90
CA TYR A 63 9.62 24.06 -2.96
C TYR A 63 11.11 23.82 -3.27
N ARG A 64 11.83 23.02 -2.48
CA ARG A 64 13.20 22.59 -2.80
C ARG A 64 13.31 21.94 -4.18
N TYR A 65 12.26 21.24 -4.62
CA TYR A 65 12.25 20.59 -5.93
C TYR A 65 12.20 21.58 -7.10
N SER A 66 11.55 22.72 -6.91
CA SER A 66 11.40 23.76 -7.95
C SER A 66 12.39 24.90 -7.83
N LYS A 67 12.96 25.13 -6.63
CA LYS A 67 13.86 26.23 -6.30
C LYS A 67 15.03 25.76 -5.44
N ALA A 68 15.74 24.72 -5.87
CA ALA A 68 16.78 24.06 -5.10
C ALA A 68 17.85 24.99 -4.52
N SER A 69 18.26 26.02 -5.27
CA SER A 69 19.25 26.99 -4.82
C SER A 69 18.79 27.84 -3.64
N ALA A 70 17.50 28.17 -3.57
CA ALA A 70 16.93 28.95 -2.48
C ALA A 70 16.86 28.18 -1.16
N TYR A 71 16.70 26.88 -1.23
CA TYR A 71 16.52 26.00 -0.06
C TYR A 71 17.74 25.15 0.26
N LYS A 72 18.88 25.39 -0.42
CA LYS A 72 20.12 24.60 -0.24
C LYS A 72 20.64 24.58 1.20
N ASN A 73 20.47 25.66 1.93
CA ASN A 73 20.96 25.82 3.30
C ASN A 73 19.81 25.84 4.33
N ASP A 74 18.61 25.57 3.91
CA ASP A 74 17.45 25.51 4.79
C ASP A 74 17.51 24.21 5.59
N PRO A 75 17.42 24.28 6.94
CA PRO A 75 17.60 23.10 7.77
C PRO A 75 16.39 22.15 7.69
N SER A 76 16.67 20.86 7.73
CA SER A 76 15.63 19.86 7.97
C SER A 76 15.29 19.78 9.46
N HIS A 77 14.12 19.22 9.76
CA HIS A 77 13.69 18.92 11.12
C HIS A 77 14.01 17.47 11.49
N GLY A 78 14.37 17.23 12.75
CA GLY A 78 14.36 15.87 13.31
C GLY A 78 12.94 15.53 13.73
N LYS A 79 12.50 14.31 13.40
CA LYS A 79 11.12 13.83 13.66
C LYS A 79 11.17 12.53 14.43
N PHE A 80 10.44 12.45 15.54
CA PHE A 80 10.03 11.19 16.13
C PHE A 80 8.67 10.83 15.60
N ASP A 81 8.47 9.54 15.31
CA ASP A 81 7.23 9.05 14.74
C ASP A 81 6.92 7.65 15.27
N ILE A 82 5.64 7.28 15.28
CA ILE A 82 5.13 5.93 15.41
C ILE A 82 4.39 5.65 14.10
N PRO A 83 5.13 5.33 13.01
CA PRO A 83 4.51 5.20 11.69
C PRO A 83 3.40 4.15 11.70
N HIS A 84 3.64 3.04 12.41
CA HIS A 84 2.72 1.91 12.43
C HIS A 84 2.64 1.29 13.83
N ALA A 85 1.43 1.03 14.29
CA ALA A 85 1.12 0.15 15.41
C ALA A 85 -0.10 -0.70 15.04
N VAL A 86 0.11 -2.00 14.82
CA VAL A 86 -0.87 -2.89 14.20
C VAL A 86 -1.34 -3.95 15.18
N ILE A 87 -2.65 -4.22 15.15
CA ILE A 87 -3.28 -5.32 15.89
C ILE A 87 -3.91 -6.28 14.89
N TYR A 88 -3.47 -7.54 14.93
CA TYR A 88 -4.09 -8.65 14.21
C TYR A 88 -5.06 -9.40 15.11
N LEU A 89 -6.26 -9.63 14.62
CA LEU A 89 -7.27 -10.47 15.25
C LEU A 89 -7.67 -11.59 14.29
N SER A 90 -7.69 -12.82 14.77
CA SER A 90 -8.19 -13.95 14.01
C SER A 90 -9.09 -14.82 14.86
N TYR A 91 -10.17 -15.34 14.28
CA TYR A 91 -11.07 -16.25 14.96
C TYR A 91 -11.37 -17.47 14.11
N ASP A 92 -11.17 -18.67 14.67
CA ASP A 92 -11.54 -19.94 14.04
C ASP A 92 -12.92 -20.39 14.49
N PHE A 93 -13.88 -20.34 13.58
CA PHE A 93 -15.25 -20.84 13.79
C PHE A 93 -15.35 -22.36 13.71
N GLY A 94 -14.26 -23.01 13.31
CA GLY A 94 -14.24 -24.44 13.04
C GLY A 94 -14.71 -24.81 11.62
N LYS A 95 -14.52 -26.07 11.27
CA LYS A 95 -14.89 -26.63 9.95
C LYS A 95 -14.30 -25.85 8.76
N GLY A 96 -13.10 -25.25 8.94
CA GLY A 96 -12.41 -24.48 7.92
C GLY A 96 -12.94 -23.07 7.70
N TRP A 97 -13.76 -22.53 8.60
CA TRP A 97 -14.17 -21.14 8.59
C TRP A 97 -13.28 -20.32 9.53
N THR A 98 -12.71 -19.25 9.02
CA THR A 98 -11.88 -18.31 9.79
C THR A 98 -12.26 -16.87 9.47
N MET A 99 -12.04 -15.98 10.40
CA MET A 99 -12.12 -14.53 10.24
C MET A 99 -10.75 -13.93 10.54
N GLY A 100 -10.36 -12.91 9.81
CA GLY A 100 -9.18 -12.12 10.08
C GLY A 100 -9.49 -10.63 10.03
N SER A 101 -8.80 -9.87 10.86
CA SER A 101 -8.85 -8.41 10.90
C SER A 101 -7.47 -7.86 11.22
N GLU A 102 -7.12 -6.78 10.56
CA GLU A 102 -5.92 -5.99 10.77
C GLU A 102 -6.35 -4.55 11.00
N ILE A 103 -5.98 -4.03 12.17
CA ILE A 103 -6.28 -2.65 12.57
C ILE A 103 -4.96 -1.95 12.74
N GLU A 104 -4.75 -0.90 11.97
CA GLU A 104 -3.54 -0.09 12.00
C GLU A 104 -3.81 1.26 12.66
N PHE A 105 -2.82 1.70 13.41
CA PHE A 105 -2.74 3.04 13.99
C PHE A 105 -1.50 3.71 13.40
N GLU A 106 -1.69 4.68 12.53
CA GLU A 106 -0.60 5.45 11.94
C GLU A 106 -0.34 6.73 12.73
N HIS A 107 0.93 7.14 12.80
CA HIS A 107 1.39 8.39 13.42
C HIS A 107 0.84 8.64 14.84
N GLY A 108 0.74 7.57 15.64
CA GLY A 108 0.18 7.62 16.98
C GLY A 108 -1.35 7.56 17.06
N GLY A 109 -2.01 7.23 15.96
CA GLY A 109 -3.46 7.12 15.88
C GLY A 109 -4.16 8.49 15.83
N THR A 110 -5.41 8.54 16.30
CA THR A 110 -6.27 9.74 16.20
C THR A 110 -6.00 10.78 17.29
N GLY A 111 -4.73 11.10 17.52
CA GLY A 111 -4.34 12.21 18.41
C GLY A 111 -4.80 13.56 17.86
N ALA A 112 -4.99 14.54 18.75
CA ALA A 112 -5.29 15.90 18.33
C ALA A 112 -4.00 16.67 18.03
N SER A 113 -3.97 17.39 16.92
CA SER A 113 -2.92 18.35 16.57
C SER A 113 -3.53 19.72 16.26
N TYR A 114 -2.70 20.76 16.34
CA TYR A 114 -3.13 22.07 15.90
C TYR A 114 -2.71 22.27 14.45
N GLU A 115 -3.68 22.53 13.58
CA GLU A 115 -3.42 22.96 12.23
C GLU A 115 -3.75 24.45 12.10
N LYS A 116 -2.96 25.13 11.27
CA LYS A 116 -3.22 26.51 10.90
C LYS A 116 -3.62 26.54 9.45
N GLU A 117 -4.88 26.75 9.20
CA GLU A 117 -5.40 26.93 7.86
C GLU A 117 -5.60 28.41 7.54
N TYR A 118 -5.33 28.75 6.27
CA TYR A 118 -5.64 30.05 5.73
C TYR A 118 -6.96 29.97 4.96
N GLU A 119 -8.01 30.46 5.57
CA GLU A 119 -9.34 30.40 5.00
C GLU A 119 -9.53 31.27 3.75
N GLU A 120 -10.60 31.00 3.01
CA GLU A 120 -10.99 31.76 1.81
C GLU A 120 -11.22 33.26 2.08
N SER A 121 -11.55 33.64 3.31
CA SER A 121 -11.71 35.02 3.77
C SER A 121 -10.37 35.76 3.96
N GLY A 122 -9.24 35.06 3.94
CA GLY A 122 -7.92 35.63 4.21
C GLY A 122 -7.58 35.72 5.71
N GLU A 123 -8.33 35.10 6.56
CA GLU A 123 -8.06 35.00 7.99
C GLU A 123 -7.42 33.65 8.34
N TRP A 124 -6.45 33.68 9.27
CA TRP A 124 -5.84 32.47 9.79
C TRP A 124 -6.73 31.89 10.88
N GLU A 125 -7.22 30.69 10.64
CA GLU A 125 -7.87 29.92 11.69
C GLU A 125 -6.89 28.88 12.28
N GLN A 126 -7.12 28.58 13.54
CA GLN A 126 -6.37 27.55 14.24
C GLN A 126 -7.34 26.46 14.66
N GLU A 127 -7.29 25.37 13.92
CA GLU A 127 -8.12 24.21 14.21
C GLU A 127 -7.34 23.12 14.96
N VAL A 128 -8.07 22.31 15.70
CA VAL A 128 -7.54 21.10 16.32
C VAL A 128 -7.92 19.94 15.42
N GLU A 129 -6.98 19.56 14.57
CA GLU A 129 -7.15 18.36 13.78
C GLU A 129 -6.64 17.11 14.50
N LYS A 130 -7.16 15.97 14.09
CA LYS A 130 -6.62 14.69 14.52
C LYS A 130 -5.34 14.40 13.77
N GLY A 131 -4.22 14.32 14.48
CA GLY A 131 -2.98 13.81 13.93
C GLY A 131 -3.02 12.29 13.90
N GLY A 132 -2.56 11.69 12.82
CA GLY A 132 -2.56 10.25 12.63
C GLY A 132 -3.91 9.67 12.19
N GLU A 133 -3.90 8.38 11.93
CA GLU A 133 -5.01 7.65 11.34
C GLU A 133 -5.27 6.34 12.09
N VAL A 134 -6.51 5.86 12.08
CA VAL A 134 -6.87 4.50 12.46
C VAL A 134 -7.58 3.88 11.29
N GLU A 135 -6.98 2.85 10.73
CA GLU A 135 -7.45 2.19 9.52
C GLU A 135 -7.76 0.72 9.75
N LEU A 136 -8.80 0.25 9.09
CA LEU A 136 -9.10 -1.17 8.99
C LEU A 136 -8.50 -1.68 7.68
N GLU A 137 -7.22 -2.05 7.72
CA GLU A 137 -6.52 -2.52 6.51
C GLU A 137 -7.08 -3.82 5.97
N GLN A 138 -7.48 -4.72 6.86
CA GLN A 138 -8.12 -5.97 6.47
C GLN A 138 -9.28 -6.33 7.40
N PHE A 139 -10.36 -6.81 6.80
CA PHE A 139 -11.45 -7.49 7.50
C PHE A 139 -12.12 -8.48 6.57
N TRP A 140 -11.97 -9.76 6.85
CA TRP A 140 -12.45 -10.80 5.95
C TRP A 140 -12.92 -12.06 6.68
N ILE A 141 -13.77 -12.83 5.99
CA ILE A 141 -14.11 -14.19 6.33
C ILE A 141 -13.61 -15.13 5.24
N GLN A 142 -13.06 -16.28 5.64
CA GLN A 142 -12.50 -17.27 4.74
C GLN A 142 -13.09 -18.64 4.97
N LYS A 143 -13.31 -19.38 3.89
CA LYS A 143 -13.58 -20.81 3.88
C LYS A 143 -12.40 -21.54 3.26
N SER A 144 -11.74 -22.38 4.05
CA SER A 144 -10.71 -23.30 3.58
C SER A 144 -11.34 -24.67 3.28
N PHE A 145 -11.23 -25.09 2.02
CA PHE A 145 -11.67 -26.42 1.57
C PHE A 145 -10.51 -27.40 1.55
N SER A 146 -9.33 -26.93 1.17
CA SER A 146 -8.08 -27.70 1.13
C SER A 146 -6.88 -26.74 1.13
N ARG A 147 -5.66 -27.28 1.19
CA ARG A 147 -4.45 -26.48 0.99
C ARG A 147 -4.42 -25.76 -0.37
N SER A 148 -5.02 -26.37 -1.37
CA SER A 148 -5.04 -25.83 -2.73
C SER A 148 -6.26 -24.98 -3.07
N LEU A 149 -7.26 -24.90 -2.19
CA LEU A 149 -8.50 -24.18 -2.46
C LEU A 149 -9.03 -23.50 -1.21
N ASN A 150 -8.95 -22.19 -1.19
CA ASN A 150 -9.49 -21.31 -0.17
C ASN A 150 -10.26 -20.18 -0.84
N VAL A 151 -11.35 -19.76 -0.23
CA VAL A 151 -12.15 -18.63 -0.70
C VAL A 151 -12.27 -17.64 0.44
N ARG A 152 -11.99 -16.37 0.17
CA ARG A 152 -12.01 -15.26 1.13
C ARG A 152 -12.93 -14.17 0.60
N PHE A 153 -13.68 -13.51 1.49
CA PHE A 153 -14.55 -12.39 1.20
C PHE A 153 -14.34 -11.30 2.23
N GLY A 154 -14.32 -10.06 1.80
CA GLY A 154 -14.20 -8.89 2.67
C GLY A 154 -13.27 -7.84 2.11
N HIS A 155 -12.72 -7.02 3.02
CA HIS A 155 -11.69 -6.05 2.72
C HIS A 155 -10.33 -6.74 2.81
N ILE A 156 -9.61 -6.79 1.72
CA ILE A 156 -8.44 -7.65 1.54
C ILE A 156 -7.32 -6.91 0.80
N VAL A 157 -6.09 -7.25 1.12
CA VAL A 157 -4.92 -6.70 0.41
C VAL A 157 -4.90 -7.18 -1.03
N VAL A 158 -4.70 -6.26 -1.96
CA VAL A 158 -4.57 -6.54 -3.39
C VAL A 158 -3.15 -7.06 -3.67
N PRO A 159 -2.95 -8.26 -4.22
CA PRO A 159 -1.66 -8.93 -4.24
C PRO A 159 -0.76 -8.45 -5.40
N ILE A 160 -0.65 -7.15 -5.61
CA ILE A 160 0.12 -6.54 -6.70
C ILE A 160 1.45 -6.02 -6.18
N GLY A 161 2.53 -6.30 -6.93
CA GLY A 161 3.86 -5.81 -6.64
C GLY A 161 4.58 -6.52 -5.50
N LEU A 162 5.75 -6.02 -5.15
CA LEU A 162 6.57 -6.54 -4.05
C LEU A 162 6.20 -5.89 -2.71
N THR A 163 6.21 -4.56 -2.68
CA THR A 163 6.08 -3.79 -1.44
C THR A 163 4.64 -3.77 -0.94
N ASN A 164 3.66 -3.83 -1.83
CA ASN A 164 2.26 -3.93 -1.42
C ASN A 164 1.87 -5.35 -1.01
N ALA A 165 2.26 -6.37 -1.78
CA ALA A 165 1.96 -7.75 -1.42
C ALA A 165 2.65 -8.21 -0.11
N HIS A 166 3.68 -7.51 0.33
CA HIS A 166 4.43 -7.73 1.57
C HIS A 166 4.61 -6.41 2.33
N HIS A 167 3.49 -5.76 2.62
CA HIS A 167 3.39 -4.37 3.06
C HIS A 167 3.87 -4.12 4.49
N GLU A 168 4.02 -5.16 5.29
CA GLU A 168 4.42 -4.97 6.69
C GLU A 168 5.84 -4.39 6.81
N PRO A 169 6.07 -3.39 7.66
CA PRO A 169 7.37 -2.75 7.88
C PRO A 169 8.50 -3.72 8.27
N LEU A 170 8.16 -4.86 8.86
CA LEU A 170 9.11 -5.93 9.16
C LEU A 170 9.82 -6.49 7.91
N ASN A 171 9.26 -6.25 6.73
CA ASN A 171 9.86 -6.61 5.45
C ASN A 171 10.75 -5.52 4.87
N PHE A 172 10.82 -4.32 5.44
CA PHE A 172 11.62 -3.22 4.90
C PHE A 172 13.06 -3.26 5.41
N PHE A 173 14.02 -2.80 4.59
CA PHE A 173 15.39 -2.56 5.04
C PHE A 173 15.56 -1.17 5.66
N THR A 174 14.68 -0.26 5.32
CA THR A 174 14.64 1.11 5.80
C THR A 174 13.49 1.32 6.77
N VAL A 175 13.50 2.45 7.47
CA VAL A 175 12.43 2.85 8.40
C VAL A 175 11.09 3.00 7.66
N TYR A 176 11.14 3.51 6.45
CA TYR A 176 9.95 3.72 5.64
C TYR A 176 9.92 2.76 4.45
N ARG A 177 8.72 2.55 3.93
CA ARG A 177 8.46 1.77 2.72
C ARG A 177 9.34 2.26 1.56
N PRO A 178 9.96 1.36 0.76
CA PRO A 178 10.69 1.76 -0.44
C PRO A 178 9.78 2.55 -1.38
N GLU A 179 10.31 3.66 -1.90
CA GLU A 179 9.64 4.44 -2.94
C GLU A 179 9.53 3.64 -4.27
N GLY A 180 9.05 4.24 -5.30
CA GLY A 180 8.91 3.59 -6.61
C GLY A 180 7.55 2.94 -6.75
N GLU A 181 7.37 1.68 -6.36
CA GLU A 181 6.07 1.00 -6.39
C GLU A 181 5.02 1.81 -5.61
N ALA A 182 5.35 2.21 -4.38
CA ALA A 182 4.48 3.00 -3.51
C ALA A 182 4.16 4.41 -4.04
N THR A 183 4.95 4.92 -4.98
CA THR A 183 4.68 6.22 -5.62
C THR A 183 3.62 6.12 -6.71
N ILE A 184 3.57 4.99 -7.44
CA ILE A 184 2.71 4.85 -8.62
C ILE A 184 1.47 3.99 -8.38
N PHE A 185 1.52 3.04 -7.43
CA PHE A 185 0.39 2.18 -7.05
C PHE A 185 -0.14 2.53 -5.66
N PRO A 186 -1.43 2.25 -5.36
CA PRO A 186 -1.90 2.31 -3.98
C PRO A 186 -1.03 1.45 -3.07
N CYS A 187 -0.72 1.96 -1.86
CA CYS A 187 0.13 1.28 -0.89
C CYS A 187 -0.11 1.89 0.52
N THR A 188 -0.70 1.17 1.48
CA THR A 188 -1.14 -0.23 1.31
C THR A 188 -2.36 -0.29 0.40
N TRP A 189 -2.37 -1.17 -0.58
CA TRP A 189 -3.51 -1.34 -1.48
C TRP A 189 -4.41 -2.45 -0.98
N HIS A 190 -5.51 -2.11 -0.40
CA HIS A 190 -6.57 -3.03 0.01
C HIS A 190 -7.90 -2.60 -0.58
N GLN A 191 -8.77 -3.53 -0.89
CA GLN A 191 -10.11 -3.29 -1.44
C GLN A 191 -11.09 -4.37 -1.03
N THR A 192 -12.37 -4.02 -1.08
CA THR A 192 -13.44 -4.97 -0.79
C THR A 192 -13.72 -5.86 -2.00
N GLY A 193 -13.82 -7.15 -1.75
CA GLY A 193 -14.05 -8.12 -2.81
C GLY A 193 -13.98 -9.57 -2.35
N ALA A 194 -13.63 -10.43 -3.30
CA ALA A 194 -13.47 -11.86 -3.09
C ALA A 194 -12.12 -12.34 -3.61
N SER A 195 -11.50 -13.27 -2.92
CA SER A 195 -10.26 -13.92 -3.29
C SER A 195 -10.44 -15.44 -3.34
N LEU A 196 -9.87 -16.06 -4.36
CA LEU A 196 -9.66 -17.50 -4.47
C LEU A 196 -8.16 -17.73 -4.51
N TRP A 197 -7.63 -18.49 -3.54
CA TRP A 197 -6.20 -18.72 -3.42
C TRP A 197 -5.87 -20.14 -2.97
N GLY A 198 -4.63 -20.55 -3.17
CA GLY A 198 -4.16 -21.83 -2.72
C GLY A 198 -2.69 -22.10 -3.06
N VAL A 199 -2.24 -23.29 -2.63
CA VAL A 199 -0.88 -23.77 -2.84
C VAL A 199 -0.91 -25.09 -3.60
N LEU A 200 -0.25 -25.10 -4.76
CA LEU A 200 -0.10 -26.25 -5.65
C LEU A 200 1.40 -26.60 -5.76
N GLY A 201 1.84 -27.61 -5.04
CA GLY A 201 3.25 -28.00 -4.98
C GLY A 201 4.11 -26.85 -4.42
N LYS A 202 4.92 -26.26 -5.28
CA LYS A 202 5.81 -25.11 -4.97
C LYS A 202 5.26 -23.77 -5.46
N PHE A 203 4.03 -23.74 -5.94
CA PHE A 203 3.38 -22.53 -6.41
C PHE A 203 2.28 -22.10 -5.44
N ARG A 204 2.25 -20.82 -5.09
CA ARG A 204 1.08 -20.16 -4.50
C ARG A 204 0.40 -19.33 -5.57
N TYR A 205 -0.89 -19.41 -5.65
CA TYR A 205 -1.68 -18.58 -6.56
C TYR A 205 -2.79 -17.86 -5.81
N GLU A 206 -3.17 -16.71 -6.33
CA GLU A 206 -4.30 -15.94 -5.84
C GLU A 206 -4.95 -15.20 -7.01
N VAL A 207 -6.28 -15.23 -7.07
CA VAL A 207 -7.11 -14.47 -8.01
C VAL A 207 -8.16 -13.73 -7.22
N GLN A 208 -8.28 -12.44 -7.44
CA GLN A 208 -9.24 -11.58 -6.75
C GLN A 208 -10.20 -10.92 -7.73
N LEU A 209 -11.46 -10.79 -7.29
CA LEU A 209 -12.47 -9.93 -7.89
C LEU A 209 -12.78 -8.80 -6.90
N LEU A 210 -12.54 -7.57 -7.29
CA LEU A 210 -12.48 -6.41 -6.40
C LEU A 210 -13.38 -5.28 -6.91
N ALA A 211 -13.71 -4.34 -6.04
CA ALA A 211 -14.09 -3.00 -6.46
C ALA A 211 -12.97 -2.39 -7.31
N GLY A 212 -13.28 -1.66 -8.35
CA GLY A 212 -12.28 -1.04 -9.21
C GLY A 212 -11.76 0.27 -8.63
N LEU A 213 -10.63 0.75 -9.16
CA LEU A 213 -10.08 2.05 -8.79
C LEU A 213 -11.00 3.20 -9.21
N ASN A 214 -10.87 4.34 -8.50
CA ASN A 214 -11.58 5.58 -8.79
C ASN A 214 -10.68 6.55 -9.55
N ALA A 215 -11.01 6.85 -10.80
CA ALA A 215 -10.25 7.75 -11.66
C ALA A 215 -10.16 9.20 -11.15
N LEU A 216 -11.11 9.67 -10.32
CA LEU A 216 -11.10 11.03 -9.77
C LEU A 216 -9.89 11.30 -8.87
N SER A 217 -9.30 10.26 -8.31
CA SER A 217 -8.13 10.35 -7.43
C SER A 217 -6.80 10.19 -8.17
N PHE A 218 -6.80 9.97 -9.49
CA PHE A 218 -5.57 9.87 -10.27
C PHE A 218 -4.91 11.23 -10.44
N SER A 219 -3.58 11.26 -10.44
CA SER A 219 -2.82 12.49 -10.49
C SER A 219 -1.57 12.38 -11.36
N ARG A 220 -0.98 13.53 -11.73
CA ARG A 220 0.32 13.57 -12.39
C ARG A 220 1.45 13.06 -11.48
N ASP A 221 1.39 13.40 -10.21
CA ASP A 221 2.50 13.20 -9.28
C ASP A 221 2.59 11.76 -8.79
N ASN A 222 1.43 11.11 -8.64
CA ASN A 222 1.32 9.79 -8.04
C ASN A 222 0.57 8.77 -8.93
N TRP A 223 0.38 9.09 -10.19
CA TRP A 223 -0.33 8.27 -11.17
C TRP A 223 -1.67 7.75 -10.64
N ILE A 224 -1.82 6.45 -10.36
CA ILE A 224 -3.04 5.83 -9.84
C ILE A 224 -3.01 5.62 -8.31
N GLN A 225 -1.95 6.02 -7.61
CA GLN A 225 -1.69 5.72 -6.21
C GLN A 225 -2.89 5.98 -5.28
N LYS A 226 -3.54 7.12 -5.44
CA LYS A 226 -4.71 7.49 -4.64
C LYS A 226 -6.03 6.93 -5.16
N GLY A 227 -6.00 6.14 -6.22
CA GLY A 227 -7.21 5.57 -6.83
C GLY A 227 -7.89 4.49 -6.00
N GLY A 228 -7.21 3.90 -5.03
CA GLY A 228 -7.78 2.98 -4.05
C GLY A 228 -8.60 3.68 -2.96
N THR A 229 -8.45 5.00 -2.81
CA THR A 229 -9.19 5.77 -1.81
C THR A 229 -10.49 6.32 -2.39
N THR A 230 -11.49 6.48 -1.55
CA THR A 230 -12.76 7.10 -1.89
C THR A 230 -13.04 8.26 -0.94
N ALA A 231 -13.71 9.29 -1.45
CA ALA A 231 -14.22 10.40 -0.64
C ALA A 231 -15.56 10.05 0.05
N PHE A 232 -16.00 8.81 -0.06
CA PHE A 232 -17.29 8.35 0.45
C PHE A 232 -17.08 7.29 1.53
N GLU A 233 -18.08 7.06 2.35
CA GLU A 233 -18.12 6.02 3.38
C GLU A 233 -18.17 4.58 2.79
N PHE A 234 -18.18 4.44 1.48
CA PHE A 234 -18.25 3.16 0.76
C PHE A 234 -17.43 3.19 -0.51
N GLU A 235 -17.00 2.03 -0.96
CA GLU A 235 -16.30 1.85 -2.23
C GLU A 235 -17.30 1.72 -3.39
N PRO A 236 -17.27 2.63 -4.39
CA PRO A 236 -18.04 2.46 -5.60
C PRO A 236 -17.58 1.21 -6.36
N SER A 237 -18.51 0.34 -6.70
CA SER A 237 -18.22 -0.91 -7.44
C SER A 237 -19.13 -1.09 -8.65
N ASN A 238 -19.29 -0.04 -9.44
CA ASN A 238 -20.05 -0.09 -10.69
C ASN A 238 -19.39 -1.01 -11.74
N LYS A 239 -18.06 -1.13 -11.67
CA LYS A 239 -17.28 -2.11 -12.44
C LYS A 239 -16.27 -2.77 -11.52
N TYR A 240 -16.15 -4.08 -11.68
CA TYR A 240 -15.19 -4.89 -10.95
C TYR A 240 -13.82 -4.85 -11.61
N ALA A 241 -12.81 -5.08 -10.80
CA ALA A 241 -11.44 -5.30 -11.22
C ALA A 241 -11.03 -6.74 -10.90
N VAL A 242 -10.04 -7.23 -11.64
CA VAL A 242 -9.41 -8.52 -11.39
C VAL A 242 -7.95 -8.30 -11.06
N ALA A 243 -7.50 -8.90 -9.97
CA ALA A 243 -6.09 -9.00 -9.62
C ALA A 243 -5.68 -10.48 -9.58
N LEU A 244 -4.43 -10.74 -9.96
CA LEU A 244 -3.86 -12.09 -9.92
C LEU A 244 -2.41 -12.04 -9.46
N ARG A 245 -1.99 -13.08 -8.75
CA ARG A 245 -0.61 -13.29 -8.34
C ARG A 245 -0.25 -14.78 -8.38
N ILE A 246 0.99 -15.05 -8.80
CA ILE A 246 1.60 -16.39 -8.72
C ILE A 246 2.99 -16.22 -8.14
N ASP A 247 3.27 -16.96 -7.07
CA ASP A 247 4.60 -17.07 -6.46
C ASP A 247 5.16 -18.47 -6.65
N ASN A 248 6.43 -18.55 -6.98
CA ASN A 248 7.19 -19.80 -7.13
C ASN A 248 8.27 -19.90 -6.05
N TYR A 249 8.28 -21.03 -5.34
CA TYR A 249 9.22 -21.37 -4.28
C TYR A 249 10.04 -22.64 -4.62
N SER A 250 10.26 -22.92 -5.89
CA SER A 250 10.97 -24.16 -6.32
C SER A 250 12.43 -24.18 -5.93
N ILE A 251 13.06 -23.02 -5.84
CA ILE A 251 14.47 -22.86 -5.48
C ILE A 251 14.54 -22.48 -3.99
N PRO A 252 15.22 -23.27 -3.13
CA PRO A 252 15.39 -22.93 -1.72
C PRO A 252 15.99 -21.53 -1.54
N GLY A 253 15.38 -20.73 -0.67
CA GLY A 253 15.80 -19.35 -0.41
C GLY A 253 15.39 -18.33 -1.47
N LEU A 254 14.78 -18.73 -2.59
CA LEU A 254 14.33 -17.81 -3.63
C LEU A 254 12.81 -17.91 -3.84
N ARG A 255 12.12 -16.78 -3.71
CA ARG A 255 10.77 -16.58 -4.18
C ARG A 255 10.79 -15.75 -5.45
N LEU A 256 10.08 -16.19 -6.46
CA LEU A 256 9.80 -15.42 -7.68
C LEU A 256 8.30 -15.15 -7.74
N GLY A 257 7.90 -13.89 -7.93
CA GLY A 257 6.52 -13.45 -8.00
C GLY A 257 6.21 -12.78 -9.33
N ILE A 258 5.04 -13.06 -9.87
CA ILE A 258 4.41 -12.28 -10.93
C ILE A 258 3.02 -11.90 -10.51
N SER A 259 2.61 -10.67 -10.80
CA SER A 259 1.24 -10.24 -10.54
C SER A 259 0.70 -9.33 -11.65
N GLY A 260 -0.61 -9.21 -11.71
CA GLY A 260 -1.28 -8.38 -12.69
C GLY A 260 -2.64 -7.90 -12.23
N TYR A 261 -3.04 -6.74 -12.71
CA TYR A 261 -4.32 -6.12 -12.41
C TYR A 261 -4.96 -5.60 -13.69
N TYR A 262 -6.28 -5.73 -13.77
CA TYR A 262 -7.08 -5.10 -14.81
C TYR A 262 -8.42 -4.64 -14.24
N GLY A 263 -8.77 -3.36 -14.48
CA GLY A 263 -10.05 -2.80 -14.06
C GLY A 263 -10.37 -1.50 -14.77
N HIS A 264 -11.65 -1.15 -14.82
CA HIS A 264 -12.11 0.14 -15.30
C HIS A 264 -12.22 1.11 -14.12
N SER A 265 -11.76 2.34 -14.29
CA SER A 265 -11.72 3.33 -13.20
C SER A 265 -12.73 4.47 -13.36
N ILE A 266 -13.12 4.82 -14.56
CA ILE A 266 -14.07 5.92 -14.81
C ILE A 266 -15.47 5.57 -14.31
N ASP A 267 -15.93 4.34 -14.54
CA ASP A 267 -17.25 3.87 -14.10
C ASP A 267 -17.44 3.90 -12.57
N ASN A 268 -16.35 3.87 -11.81
CA ASN A 268 -16.35 3.95 -10.36
C ASN A 268 -16.24 5.39 -9.83
N SER A 269 -16.15 6.37 -10.72
CA SER A 269 -16.13 7.79 -10.38
C SER A 269 -17.56 8.29 -10.21
N LEU A 270 -17.91 8.81 -9.03
CA LEU A 270 -19.29 9.21 -8.69
C LEU A 270 -19.66 10.65 -9.07
N GLY A 271 -18.89 11.32 -9.91
CA GLY A 271 -19.27 12.63 -10.45
C GLY A 271 -20.42 12.46 -11.45
N ARG A 272 -21.64 12.89 -11.11
CA ARG A 272 -22.84 12.71 -11.96
C ARG A 272 -22.68 13.25 -13.38
N GLU A 273 -22.00 14.38 -13.54
CA GLU A 273 -21.78 14.98 -14.85
C GLU A 273 -20.60 14.34 -15.58
N ALA A 274 -19.49 14.14 -14.89
CA ALA A 274 -18.31 13.49 -15.41
C ALA A 274 -18.60 12.06 -15.87
N SER A 275 -19.34 11.28 -15.08
CA SER A 275 -19.73 9.93 -15.45
C SER A 275 -20.71 9.88 -16.61
N LYS A 276 -21.64 10.85 -16.75
CA LYS A 276 -22.54 10.95 -17.88
C LYS A 276 -21.79 11.26 -19.18
N GLU A 277 -20.86 12.21 -19.14
CA GLU A 277 -20.04 12.55 -20.31
C GLU A 277 -19.13 11.39 -20.69
N ALA A 278 -18.47 10.76 -19.74
CA ALA A 278 -17.61 9.59 -19.96
C ALA A 278 -18.40 8.40 -20.54
N ASN A 279 -19.59 8.13 -20.02
CA ASN A 279 -20.45 7.07 -20.53
C ASN A 279 -20.96 7.36 -21.94
N SER A 280 -21.31 8.61 -22.26
CA SER A 280 -21.73 9.00 -23.61
C SER A 280 -20.62 8.83 -24.63
N ARG A 281 -19.35 8.93 -24.21
CA ARG A 281 -18.15 8.75 -25.03
C ARG A 281 -17.57 7.32 -24.94
N ASN A 282 -18.21 6.43 -24.21
CA ASN A 282 -17.74 5.05 -23.94
C ASN A 282 -16.31 4.97 -23.39
N LEU A 283 -15.93 5.92 -22.52
CA LEU A 283 -14.63 5.96 -21.88
C LEU A 283 -14.60 4.99 -20.71
N LYS A 284 -13.50 4.29 -20.53
CA LYS A 284 -13.33 3.25 -19.49
C LYS A 284 -12.29 3.63 -18.45
N GLY A 285 -11.24 4.36 -18.84
CA GLY A 285 -10.08 4.58 -18.00
C GLY A 285 -9.50 3.26 -17.52
N ALA A 286 -9.28 2.33 -18.45
CA ALA A 286 -8.82 0.99 -18.12
C ALA A 286 -7.40 1.03 -17.56
N VAL A 287 -7.23 0.52 -16.33
CA VAL A 287 -5.92 0.34 -15.70
C VAL A 287 -5.49 -1.11 -15.94
N THR A 288 -4.29 -1.27 -16.50
CA THR A 288 -3.64 -2.58 -16.68
C THR A 288 -2.27 -2.53 -16.03
N ILE A 289 -1.98 -3.47 -15.13
CA ILE A 289 -0.70 -3.55 -14.42
C ILE A 289 -0.11 -4.93 -14.63
N GLY A 290 1.21 -5.00 -14.82
CA GLY A 290 1.99 -6.22 -14.77
C GLY A 290 3.23 -6.00 -13.94
N THR A 291 3.54 -6.92 -13.03
CA THR A 291 4.71 -6.83 -12.16
C THR A 291 5.49 -8.14 -12.15
N PHE A 292 6.79 -8.01 -11.92
CA PHE A 292 7.69 -9.12 -11.59
C PHE A 292 8.48 -8.73 -10.35
N ASP A 293 8.58 -9.65 -9.41
CA ASP A 293 9.35 -9.43 -8.20
C ASP A 293 10.07 -10.70 -7.74
N PHE A 294 11.12 -10.52 -6.95
CA PHE A 294 11.81 -11.63 -6.31
C PHE A 294 12.28 -11.28 -4.90
N THR A 295 12.43 -12.29 -4.09
CA THR A 295 13.10 -12.23 -2.79
C THR A 295 14.01 -13.44 -2.65
N TYR A 296 15.31 -13.17 -2.49
CA TYR A 296 16.31 -14.17 -2.12
C TYR A 296 16.66 -13.99 -0.64
N ASN A 297 16.55 -15.06 0.12
CA ASN A 297 16.88 -15.10 1.53
C ASN A 297 17.61 -16.40 1.84
N ALA A 298 18.92 -16.38 1.70
CA ALA A 298 19.80 -17.48 2.01
C ALA A 298 21.25 -17.01 2.18
N HIS A 299 22.09 -17.84 2.80
CA HIS A 299 23.52 -17.59 2.98
C HIS A 299 23.84 -16.27 3.68
N ASN A 300 23.02 -15.87 4.64
CA ASN A 300 23.11 -14.59 5.38
C ASN A 300 22.92 -13.34 4.49
N TRP A 301 22.31 -13.50 3.33
CA TRP A 301 21.93 -12.41 2.46
C TRP A 301 20.42 -12.35 2.28
N ILE A 302 19.89 -11.14 2.29
CA ILE A 302 18.54 -10.86 1.81
C ILE A 302 18.68 -9.93 0.62
N VAL A 303 18.24 -10.38 -0.55
CA VAL A 303 18.20 -9.54 -1.77
C VAL A 303 16.79 -9.61 -2.33
N ARG A 304 16.22 -8.45 -2.63
CA ARG A 304 14.90 -8.38 -3.24
C ARG A 304 14.85 -7.29 -4.29
N GLY A 305 13.99 -7.46 -5.25
CA GLY A 305 13.81 -6.48 -6.30
C GLY A 305 12.48 -6.66 -7.02
N ASN A 306 12.08 -5.62 -7.70
CA ASN A 306 10.83 -5.54 -8.44
C ASN A 306 11.00 -4.80 -9.76
N PHE A 307 10.11 -5.11 -10.68
CA PHE A 307 9.84 -4.37 -11.90
C PHE A 307 8.33 -4.29 -12.07
N ASP A 308 7.81 -3.08 -12.14
CA ASP A 308 6.39 -2.77 -12.21
C ASP A 308 6.13 -1.91 -13.42
N TYR A 309 5.11 -2.28 -14.18
CA TYR A 309 4.64 -1.50 -15.31
C TYR A 309 3.13 -1.39 -15.28
N GLY A 310 2.63 -0.18 -15.46
CA GLY A 310 1.22 0.10 -15.55
C GLY A 310 0.87 0.94 -16.78
N HIS A 311 -0.32 0.70 -17.32
CA HIS A 311 -0.89 1.44 -18.44
C HIS A 311 -2.31 1.91 -18.10
N LEU A 312 -2.61 3.18 -18.39
CA LEU A 312 -3.90 3.81 -18.23
C LEU A 312 -4.49 4.14 -19.61
N GLY A 313 -5.59 3.47 -19.97
CA GLY A 313 -6.40 3.83 -21.12
C GLY A 313 -7.15 5.13 -20.88
N ASP A 314 -7.48 5.82 -21.96
CA ASP A 314 -8.24 7.09 -21.94
C ASP A 314 -7.61 8.18 -21.04
N ALA A 315 -6.29 8.16 -20.86
CA ALA A 315 -5.58 9.03 -19.91
C ALA A 315 -5.82 10.53 -20.14
N ASN A 316 -5.98 10.94 -21.42
CA ASN A 316 -6.29 12.34 -21.75
C ASN A 316 -7.69 12.76 -21.30
N ASP A 317 -8.63 11.82 -21.26
CA ASP A 317 -10.00 12.04 -20.85
C ASP A 317 -10.15 11.94 -19.34
N VAL A 318 -9.43 11.01 -18.71
CA VAL A 318 -9.28 10.97 -17.24
C VAL A 318 -8.78 12.32 -16.71
N ARG A 319 -7.83 12.95 -17.39
CA ARG A 319 -7.37 14.30 -17.08
C ARG A 319 -8.50 15.32 -16.96
N LEU A 320 -9.50 15.27 -17.87
CA LEU A 320 -10.62 16.20 -17.85
C LEU A 320 -11.53 15.98 -16.63
N LEU A 321 -11.61 14.75 -16.14
CA LEU A 321 -12.37 14.40 -14.94
C LEU A 321 -11.66 14.85 -13.65
N THR A 322 -10.33 14.75 -13.63
CA THR A 322 -9.50 15.04 -12.46
C THR A 322 -9.02 16.49 -12.38
N GLY A 323 -9.27 17.30 -13.42
CA GLY A 323 -8.70 18.63 -13.67
C GLY A 323 -8.97 19.69 -12.61
N ARG A 324 -8.57 19.44 -11.39
CA ARG A 324 -8.48 20.42 -10.33
C ARG A 324 -7.13 21.12 -10.38
N GLN A 325 -7.08 22.23 -11.10
CA GLN A 325 -6.00 23.18 -10.91
C GLN A 325 -6.10 23.76 -9.49
N THR A 326 -5.26 23.29 -8.59
CA THR A 326 -5.06 24.00 -7.35
C THR A 326 -3.98 25.08 -7.60
N LYS A 327 -4.35 26.35 -7.46
CA LYS A 327 -3.43 27.49 -7.59
C LYS A 327 -2.21 27.42 -6.66
N THR A 328 -2.29 26.58 -5.63
CA THR A 328 -1.29 26.41 -4.57
C THR A 328 -0.31 25.27 -4.83
N SER A 329 -0.58 24.37 -5.77
CA SER A 329 0.37 23.30 -6.11
C SER A 329 1.54 23.85 -6.93
N PRO A 330 2.81 23.55 -6.57
CA PRO A 330 3.97 23.91 -7.38
C PRO A 330 4.03 23.16 -8.71
N PHE A 331 3.18 22.14 -8.89
CA PHE A 331 3.10 21.30 -10.07
C PHE A 331 1.74 21.46 -10.74
N ASN A 332 1.75 21.44 -12.08
CA ASN A 332 0.53 21.38 -12.84
C ASN A 332 -0.04 19.94 -12.75
N ARG A 333 -1.18 19.77 -12.09
CA ARG A 333 -1.86 18.48 -11.89
C ARG A 333 -2.80 18.09 -13.03
N ASP A 334 -2.79 18.82 -14.13
CA ASP A 334 -3.74 18.62 -15.23
C ASP A 334 -3.49 17.36 -16.06
N TYR A 335 -2.38 16.65 -15.85
CA TYR A 335 -2.00 15.52 -16.67
C TYR A 335 -1.82 14.26 -15.84
N VAL A 336 -2.48 13.19 -16.25
CA VAL A 336 -2.19 11.85 -15.76
C VAL A 336 -1.41 11.09 -16.83
N GLY A 337 -0.32 10.45 -16.46
CA GLY A 337 0.51 9.68 -17.40
C GLY A 337 -0.26 8.49 -17.99
N LYS A 338 -0.05 8.22 -19.29
CA LYS A 338 -0.58 7.01 -19.95
C LYS A 338 0.05 5.73 -19.41
N ALA A 339 1.25 5.82 -18.91
CA ALA A 339 1.96 4.70 -18.34
C ALA A 339 2.86 5.18 -17.21
N ALA A 340 3.11 4.28 -16.28
CA ALA A 340 4.08 4.45 -15.21
C ALA A 340 4.90 3.18 -15.05
N MET A 341 6.12 3.32 -14.58
CA MET A 341 7.04 2.21 -14.35
C MET A 341 7.84 2.48 -13.08
N ALA A 342 8.03 1.44 -12.30
CA ALA A 342 8.93 1.45 -11.15
C ALA A 342 9.85 0.23 -11.19
N THR A 343 11.04 0.40 -10.64
CA THR A 343 11.98 -0.71 -10.43
C THR A 343 12.83 -0.40 -9.22
N GLY A 344 13.14 -1.44 -8.45
CA GLY A 344 13.95 -1.35 -7.26
C GLY A 344 14.77 -2.63 -7.05
N ILE A 345 15.87 -2.46 -6.34
CA ILE A 345 16.66 -3.57 -5.81
C ILE A 345 17.22 -3.16 -4.46
N GLU A 346 17.13 -4.07 -3.50
CA GLU A 346 17.66 -3.90 -2.15
C GLU A 346 18.48 -5.14 -1.80
N ALA A 347 19.55 -4.95 -1.04
CA ALA A 347 20.41 -6.03 -0.55
C ALA A 347 20.89 -5.72 0.88
N GLY A 348 20.85 -6.70 1.74
CA GLY A 348 21.31 -6.60 3.13
C GLY A 348 21.70 -7.94 3.73
#